data_312d65169d7fdb2141a3a3ba4144f861
#
_entry.id   312d65169d7fdb2141a3a3ba4144f861
#
_cell.length_a   1.000
_cell.length_b   1.000
_cell.length_c   1.000
_cell.angle_alpha   90.00
_cell.angle_beta   90.00
_cell.angle_gamma   90.00
#
_symmetry.space_group_name_H-M   'P 1'
#
loop_
_entity.id
_entity.type
_entity.pdbx_description
1 polymer ?
#
loop_
_entity_poly.entity_id
_entity_poly.type
_entity_poly.pdbx_seq_one_letter_code
_entity_poly.pdbx_strand_id
1 'polypeptide(L)'
;NMDSFRGPVGIALESEGGRETKTTLDMRGTSVDFDLSSDGKPLEVVVDPENRYLRISDSLRVSVVVRRGLQHFQREEYAEAEEQFRAALKLNSRSSWAWYNIGLLYMEQRNWQKARDSFTESLAGDLEPSWVEVWSYIKRGNSWDAEDNRDRAVAEYNKAKESGNNYN
;
A
#
# COMPACT_ATOMS: atom_id res chain seq x y z
N ASN A 1 -19.05 6.62 12.96
CA ASN A 1 -18.97 7.99 13.48
C ASN A 1 -17.50 8.27 13.75
N MET A 2 -16.87 9.13 12.93
CA MET A 2 -15.62 9.75 13.32
C MET A 2 -15.97 10.76 14.41
N ASP A 3 -15.70 10.38 15.65
CA ASP A 3 -15.83 11.32 16.75
C ASP A 3 -14.82 12.44 16.54
N SER A 4 -15.27 13.67 16.77
CA SER A 4 -14.45 14.87 16.61
C SER A 4 -13.16 14.73 17.45
N PHE A 5 -12.01 14.91 16.83
CA PHE A 5 -10.74 14.95 17.54
C PHE A 5 -10.70 16.16 18.47
N ARG A 6 -10.20 15.97 19.69
CA ARG A 6 -9.97 17.06 20.65
C ARG A 6 -8.57 16.93 21.23
N GLY A 7 -7.77 17.95 21.06
CA GLY A 7 -6.43 18.01 21.62
C GLY A 7 -5.49 18.94 20.88
N PRO A 8 -4.31 19.20 21.45
CA PRO A 8 -3.31 20.04 20.84
C PRO A 8 -2.60 19.32 19.69
N VAL A 9 -2.59 19.92 18.49
CA VAL A 9 -1.87 19.41 17.31
C VAL A 9 -0.73 20.37 16.98
N GLY A 10 0.49 19.85 16.93
CA GLY A 10 1.66 20.61 16.50
C GLY A 10 1.59 20.91 15.00
N ILE A 11 1.98 22.11 14.59
CA ILE A 11 2.17 22.53 13.22
C ILE A 11 3.57 23.11 13.08
N ALA A 12 4.30 22.68 12.06
CA ALA A 12 5.56 23.29 11.67
C ALA A 12 5.41 23.89 10.27
N LEU A 13 5.86 25.12 10.09
CA LEU A 13 5.96 25.81 8.82
C LEU A 13 7.42 25.94 8.44
N GLU A 14 7.82 25.31 7.35
CA GLU A 14 9.15 25.47 6.78
C GLU A 14 9.14 26.61 5.74
N SER A 15 10.14 27.45 5.80
CA SER A 15 10.31 28.63 4.94
C SER A 15 11.68 28.66 4.28
N GLU A 16 11.81 29.43 3.20
CA GLU A 16 13.11 29.64 2.53
C GLU A 16 14.20 30.07 3.54
N GLY A 17 15.38 29.50 3.37
CA GLY A 17 16.53 29.71 4.27
C GLY A 17 16.59 28.74 5.46
N GLY A 18 15.77 27.66 5.45
CA GLY A 18 15.79 26.60 6.47
C GLY A 18 15.19 27.04 7.80
N ARG A 19 14.33 28.05 7.79
CA ARG A 19 13.64 28.53 8.99
C ARG A 19 12.40 27.72 9.25
N GLU A 20 12.24 27.24 10.47
CA GLU A 20 11.07 26.50 10.92
C GLU A 20 10.34 27.31 11.99
N THR A 21 9.05 27.57 11.76
CA THR A 21 8.15 28.16 12.76
C THR A 21 7.20 27.09 13.26
N LYS A 22 7.19 26.85 14.58
CA LYS A 22 6.31 25.87 15.24
C LYS A 22 5.20 26.55 16.01
N THR A 23 4.00 25.99 15.90
CA THR A 23 2.86 26.37 16.72
C THR A 23 2.05 25.15 17.11
N THR A 24 1.14 25.33 18.06
CA THR A 24 0.23 24.25 18.48
C THR A 24 -1.20 24.75 18.37
N LEU A 25 -2.04 24.00 17.69
CA LEU A 25 -3.46 24.27 17.52
C LEU A 25 -4.28 23.40 18.46
N ASP A 26 -5.23 23.97 19.16
CA ASP A 26 -6.20 23.21 19.97
C ASP A 26 -7.38 22.79 19.09
N MET A 27 -7.34 21.59 18.56
CA MET A 27 -8.39 21.00 17.73
C MET A 27 -9.62 20.70 18.60
N ARG A 28 -10.79 21.19 18.17
CA ARG A 28 -12.09 20.97 18.86
C ARG A 28 -13.19 20.61 17.87
N GLY A 29 -12.95 19.66 17.01
CA GLY A 29 -13.93 19.27 16.00
C GLY A 29 -13.33 18.50 14.84
N THR A 30 -13.95 18.58 13.69
CA THR A 30 -13.50 17.93 12.44
C THR A 30 -12.54 18.80 11.65
N SER A 31 -12.50 20.10 11.89
CA SER A 31 -11.61 21.07 11.22
C SER A 31 -11.32 22.26 12.13
N VAL A 32 -10.21 22.92 11.86
CA VAL A 32 -9.83 24.19 12.45
C VAL A 32 -9.14 25.04 11.39
N ASP A 33 -9.55 26.29 11.26
CA ASP A 33 -8.90 27.29 10.41
C ASP A 33 -7.87 28.05 11.27
N PHE A 34 -6.71 28.34 10.70
CA PHE A 34 -5.65 29.06 11.39
C PHE A 34 -4.76 29.83 10.42
N ASP A 35 -4.16 30.90 10.89
CA ASP A 35 -3.19 31.70 10.16
C ASP A 35 -1.77 31.47 10.73
N LEU A 36 -0.81 31.31 9.83
CA LEU A 36 0.62 31.23 10.17
C LEU A 36 1.37 32.37 9.51
N SER A 37 2.19 33.05 10.31
CA SER A 37 3.11 34.06 9.78
C SER A 37 4.47 33.44 9.50
N SER A 38 5.08 33.83 8.38
CA SER A 38 6.39 33.38 7.97
C SER A 38 7.29 34.59 7.65
N ASP A 39 8.54 34.55 8.11
CA ASP A 39 9.56 35.57 7.80
C ASP A 39 10.19 35.39 6.41
N GLY A 40 9.69 34.47 5.60
CA GLY A 40 10.16 34.17 4.27
C GLY A 40 9.08 33.48 3.45
N LYS A 41 9.39 33.11 2.21
CA LYS A 41 8.45 32.38 1.38
C LYS A 41 8.19 30.99 2.00
N PRO A 42 6.92 30.65 2.30
CA PRO A 42 6.59 29.34 2.84
C PRO A 42 6.85 28.23 1.81
N LEU A 43 7.45 27.12 2.26
CA LEU A 43 7.77 25.96 1.45
C LEU A 43 6.84 24.80 1.76
N GLU A 44 6.68 24.45 3.04
CA GLU A 44 5.91 23.30 3.48
C GLU A 44 5.25 23.53 4.83
N VAL A 45 4.04 22.98 5.00
CA VAL A 45 3.35 22.92 6.29
C VAL A 45 3.28 21.47 6.73
N VAL A 46 3.94 21.13 7.83
CA VAL A 46 3.92 19.80 8.43
C VAL A 46 2.96 19.76 9.60
N VAL A 47 1.97 18.89 9.55
CA VAL A 47 1.02 18.66 10.65
C VAL A 47 1.53 17.52 11.51
N ASP A 48 1.54 17.72 12.83
CA ASP A 48 2.05 16.78 13.84
C ASP A 48 3.51 16.33 13.54
N PRO A 49 4.45 17.30 13.47
CA PRO A 49 5.84 17.04 13.09
C PRO A 49 6.55 16.09 14.07
N GLU A 50 6.06 16.00 15.29
CA GLU A 50 6.62 15.13 16.33
C GLU A 50 5.94 13.75 16.37
N ASN A 51 5.00 13.48 15.47
CA ASN A 51 4.24 12.22 15.38
C ASN A 51 3.60 11.81 16.73
N ARG A 52 3.05 12.79 17.48
CA ARG A 52 2.40 12.56 18.76
C ARG A 52 1.08 11.80 18.64
N TYR A 53 0.45 11.87 17.48
CA TYR A 53 -0.83 11.23 17.22
C TYR A 53 -0.68 10.06 16.26
N LEU A 54 -1.34 8.96 16.60
CA LEU A 54 -1.39 7.80 15.75
C LEU A 54 -2.23 8.11 14.50
N ARG A 55 -1.58 8.26 13.36
CA ARG A 55 -2.27 8.41 12.07
C ARG A 55 -2.68 7.04 11.55
N ILE A 56 -3.94 6.69 11.74
CA ILE A 56 -4.50 5.47 11.17
C ILE A 56 -5.07 5.83 9.79
N SER A 57 -4.29 5.60 8.74
CA SER A 57 -4.79 5.66 7.36
C SER A 57 -5.39 4.32 6.96
N ASP A 58 -6.29 4.33 5.98
CA ASP A 58 -6.84 3.07 5.45
C ASP A 58 -5.75 2.21 4.82
N SER A 59 -4.73 2.82 4.20
CA SER A 59 -3.54 2.12 3.68
C SER A 59 -2.76 1.42 4.78
N LEU A 60 -2.60 2.05 5.96
CA LEU A 60 -1.96 1.42 7.12
C LEU A 60 -2.79 0.23 7.63
N ARG A 61 -4.12 0.36 7.71
CA ARG A 61 -5.02 -0.74 8.10
C ARG A 61 -4.87 -1.92 7.15
N VAL A 62 -4.91 -1.66 5.84
CA VAL A 62 -4.70 -2.69 4.81
C VAL A 62 -3.35 -3.37 4.99
N SER A 63 -2.26 -2.60 5.17
CA SER A 63 -0.91 -3.15 5.32
C SER A 63 -0.76 -4.04 6.55
N VAL A 64 -1.39 -3.68 7.67
CA VAL A 64 -1.40 -4.49 8.90
C VAL A 64 -2.08 -5.84 8.65
N VAL A 65 -3.24 -5.83 7.98
CA VAL A 65 -4.00 -7.06 7.70
C VAL A 65 -3.24 -7.94 6.70
N VAL A 66 -2.66 -7.35 5.64
CA VAL A 66 -1.83 -8.11 4.68
C VAL A 66 -0.62 -8.74 5.37
N ARG A 67 0.09 -8.01 6.24
CA ARG A 67 1.23 -8.57 7.00
C ARG A 67 0.81 -9.72 7.92
N ARG A 68 -0.38 -9.66 8.51
CA ARG A 68 -0.92 -10.77 9.31
C ARG A 68 -1.19 -12.00 8.42
N GLY A 69 -1.74 -11.80 7.24
CA GLY A 69 -1.89 -12.87 6.24
C GLY A 69 -0.57 -13.49 5.83
N LEU A 70 0.49 -12.68 5.65
CA LEU A 70 1.84 -13.17 5.35
C LEU A 70 2.42 -14.02 6.49
N GLN A 71 2.14 -13.71 7.76
CA GLN A 71 2.57 -14.54 8.89
C GLN A 71 1.92 -15.92 8.86
N HIS A 72 0.62 -16.01 8.52
CA HIS A 72 -0.06 -17.28 8.31
C HIS A 72 0.50 -18.03 7.10
N PHE A 73 0.72 -17.34 5.99
CA PHE A 73 1.31 -17.92 4.78
C PHE A 73 2.68 -18.55 5.04
N GLN A 74 3.55 -17.87 5.80
CA GLN A 74 4.88 -18.41 6.18
C GLN A 74 4.80 -19.66 7.07
N ARG A 75 3.69 -19.87 7.75
CA ARG A 75 3.41 -21.07 8.57
C ARG A 75 2.64 -22.15 7.81
N GLU A 76 2.45 -21.94 6.49
CA GLU A 76 1.65 -22.83 5.63
C GLU A 76 0.16 -22.95 6.07
N GLU A 77 -0.31 -21.99 6.86
CA GLU A 77 -1.71 -21.84 7.30
C GLU A 77 -2.49 -21.10 6.17
N TYR A 78 -2.67 -21.78 5.03
CA TYR A 78 -3.14 -21.13 3.79
C TYR A 78 -4.58 -20.64 3.86
N ALA A 79 -5.45 -21.31 4.60
CA ALA A 79 -6.84 -20.89 4.76
C ALA A 79 -6.93 -19.58 5.57
N GLU A 80 -6.18 -19.48 6.66
CA GLU A 80 -6.10 -18.30 7.52
C GLU A 80 -5.43 -17.14 6.76
N ALA A 81 -4.38 -17.43 5.97
CA ALA A 81 -3.75 -16.44 5.10
C ALA A 81 -4.73 -15.84 4.09
N GLU A 82 -5.52 -16.69 3.41
CA GLU A 82 -6.53 -16.25 2.46
C GLU A 82 -7.60 -15.38 3.13
N GLU A 83 -8.05 -15.76 4.32
CA GLU A 83 -9.02 -14.96 5.09
C GLU A 83 -8.49 -13.56 5.37
N GLN A 84 -7.22 -13.43 5.80
CA GLN A 84 -6.61 -12.13 6.05
C GLN A 84 -6.45 -11.30 4.77
N PHE A 85 -6.00 -11.89 3.68
CA PHE A 85 -5.88 -11.15 2.41
C PHE A 85 -7.25 -10.69 1.90
N ARG A 86 -8.30 -11.51 2.03
CA ARG A 86 -9.67 -11.10 1.70
C ARG A 86 -10.21 -10.04 2.66
N ALA A 87 -9.83 -10.07 3.94
CA ALA A 87 -10.16 -9.01 4.89
C ALA A 87 -9.48 -7.68 4.49
N ALA A 88 -8.24 -7.71 4.00
CA ALA A 88 -7.59 -6.53 3.43
C ALA A 88 -8.36 -5.97 2.22
N LEU A 89 -8.87 -6.84 1.33
CA LEU A 89 -9.68 -6.43 0.19
C LEU A 89 -11.05 -5.85 0.58
N LYS A 90 -11.60 -6.19 1.74
CA LYS A 90 -12.80 -5.53 2.28
C LYS A 90 -12.52 -4.08 2.70
N LEU A 91 -11.29 -3.78 3.13
CA LEU A 91 -10.85 -2.43 3.48
C LEU A 91 -10.50 -1.60 2.24
N ASN A 92 -9.81 -2.22 1.27
CA ASN A 92 -9.47 -1.64 -0.03
C ASN A 92 -9.56 -2.71 -1.11
N SER A 93 -10.67 -2.73 -1.85
CA SER A 93 -10.92 -3.72 -2.92
C SER A 93 -9.89 -3.63 -4.06
N ARG A 94 -9.17 -2.52 -4.19
CA ARG A 94 -8.12 -2.28 -5.18
C ARG A 94 -6.72 -2.54 -4.67
N SER A 95 -6.55 -3.10 -3.46
CA SER A 95 -5.22 -3.38 -2.93
C SER A 95 -4.48 -4.39 -3.78
N SER A 96 -3.54 -3.90 -4.58
CA SER A 96 -2.65 -4.72 -5.42
C SER A 96 -1.83 -5.69 -4.59
N TRP A 97 -1.39 -5.25 -3.41
CA TRP A 97 -0.62 -6.11 -2.51
C TRP A 97 -1.43 -7.30 -1.98
N ALA A 98 -2.69 -7.09 -1.62
CA ALA A 98 -3.56 -8.18 -1.17
C ALA A 98 -3.84 -9.18 -2.30
N TRP A 99 -4.17 -8.70 -3.50
CA TRP A 99 -4.39 -9.54 -4.68
C TRP A 99 -3.13 -10.32 -5.08
N TYR A 100 -1.96 -9.68 -5.04
CA TYR A 100 -0.68 -10.33 -5.29
C TYR A 100 -0.46 -11.53 -4.36
N ASN A 101 -0.71 -11.37 -3.06
CA ASN A 101 -0.52 -12.45 -2.09
C ASN A 101 -1.55 -13.57 -2.24
N ILE A 102 -2.79 -13.27 -2.64
CA ILE A 102 -3.77 -14.30 -3.02
C ILE A 102 -3.25 -15.08 -4.23
N GLY A 103 -2.64 -14.40 -5.21
CA GLY A 103 -2.00 -15.04 -6.34
C GLY A 103 -0.88 -16.01 -5.94
N LEU A 104 -0.01 -15.59 -5.02
CA LEU A 104 1.04 -16.47 -4.46
C LEU A 104 0.45 -17.70 -3.77
N LEU A 105 -0.60 -17.51 -2.98
CA LEU A 105 -1.28 -18.60 -2.28
C LEU A 105 -1.82 -19.65 -3.28
N TYR A 106 -2.44 -19.22 -4.38
CA TYR A 106 -2.90 -20.14 -5.41
C TYR A 106 -1.76 -20.78 -6.20
N MET A 107 -0.59 -20.14 -6.31
CA MET A 107 0.61 -20.77 -6.87
C MET A 107 1.09 -21.94 -6.00
N GLU A 108 1.15 -21.78 -4.67
CA GLU A 108 1.50 -22.86 -3.74
C GLU A 108 0.54 -24.05 -3.87
N GLN A 109 -0.74 -23.77 -4.10
CA GLN A 109 -1.76 -24.80 -4.35
C GLN A 109 -1.73 -25.35 -5.79
N ARG A 110 -0.80 -24.91 -6.63
CA ARG A 110 -0.71 -25.24 -8.06
C ARG A 110 -1.99 -24.94 -8.86
N ASN A 111 -2.79 -24.00 -8.36
CA ASN A 111 -3.98 -23.52 -9.06
C ASN A 111 -3.59 -22.33 -9.96
N TRP A 112 -2.95 -22.66 -11.08
CA TRP A 112 -2.32 -21.67 -11.96
C TRP A 112 -3.33 -20.68 -12.54
N GLN A 113 -4.55 -21.14 -12.86
CA GLN A 113 -5.57 -20.24 -13.39
C GLN A 113 -5.98 -19.18 -12.35
N LYS A 114 -6.32 -19.61 -11.12
CA LYS A 114 -6.68 -18.66 -10.05
C LYS A 114 -5.51 -17.74 -9.66
N ALA A 115 -4.29 -18.24 -9.75
CA ALA A 115 -3.11 -17.41 -9.54
C ALA A 115 -3.04 -16.29 -10.58
N ARG A 116 -3.19 -16.63 -11.87
CA ARG A 116 -3.19 -15.62 -12.96
C ARG A 116 -4.33 -14.61 -12.83
N ASP A 117 -5.51 -15.06 -12.47
CA ASP A 117 -6.65 -14.16 -12.23
C ASP A 117 -6.34 -13.17 -11.11
N SER A 118 -5.77 -13.66 -10.00
CA SER A 118 -5.39 -12.82 -8.87
C SER A 118 -4.27 -11.82 -9.22
N PHE A 119 -3.26 -12.22 -9.99
CA PHE A 119 -2.25 -11.29 -10.48
C PHE A 119 -2.82 -10.28 -11.48
N THR A 120 -3.85 -10.65 -12.23
CA THR A 120 -4.55 -9.71 -13.11
C THR A 120 -5.29 -8.66 -12.31
N GLU A 121 -5.99 -9.05 -11.24
CA GLU A 121 -6.61 -8.09 -10.30
C GLU A 121 -5.57 -7.22 -9.59
N SER A 122 -4.41 -7.79 -9.22
CA SER A 122 -3.29 -7.02 -8.67
C SER A 122 -2.82 -5.93 -9.62
N LEU A 123 -2.67 -6.23 -10.90
CA LEU A 123 -2.26 -5.27 -11.94
C LEU A 123 -3.34 -4.21 -12.26
N ALA A 124 -4.61 -4.50 -11.99
CA ALA A 124 -5.73 -3.57 -12.15
C ALA A 124 -5.99 -2.71 -10.90
N GLY A 125 -5.25 -2.95 -9.81
CA GLY A 125 -5.43 -2.32 -8.51
C GLY A 125 -4.83 -0.92 -8.37
N ASP A 126 -4.29 -0.65 -7.18
CA ASP A 126 -3.65 0.63 -6.83
C ASP A 126 -2.14 0.67 -7.14
N LEU A 127 -1.55 -0.46 -7.50
CA LEU A 127 -0.13 -0.69 -7.77
C LEU A 127 0.79 -0.33 -6.59
N GLU A 128 0.22 -0.38 -5.38
CA GLU A 128 0.96 -0.16 -4.14
C GLU A 128 1.21 -1.49 -3.39
N PRO A 129 2.44 -1.66 -2.87
CA PRO A 129 3.67 -0.86 -3.07
C PRO A 129 4.24 -0.99 -4.50
N SER A 130 5.05 -0.03 -4.94
CA SER A 130 5.50 0.13 -6.33
C SER A 130 6.11 -1.13 -6.98
N TRP A 131 6.75 -2.00 -6.20
CA TRP A 131 7.33 -3.26 -6.70
C TRP A 131 6.25 -4.28 -7.15
N VAL A 132 5.00 -4.13 -6.70
CA VAL A 132 3.95 -5.14 -6.92
C VAL A 132 3.61 -5.31 -8.39
N GLU A 133 3.72 -4.26 -9.18
CA GLU A 133 3.46 -4.30 -10.62
C GLU A 133 4.40 -5.28 -11.33
N VAL A 134 5.70 -5.06 -11.20
CA VAL A 134 6.73 -5.91 -11.82
C VAL A 134 6.59 -7.36 -11.38
N TRP A 135 6.45 -7.58 -10.09
CA TRP A 135 6.34 -8.93 -9.56
C TRP A 135 5.03 -9.64 -9.95
N SER A 136 3.95 -8.90 -10.12
CA SER A 136 2.70 -9.49 -10.63
C SER A 136 2.84 -9.98 -12.06
N TYR A 137 3.50 -9.23 -12.94
CA TYR A 137 3.83 -9.71 -14.28
C TYR A 137 4.72 -10.95 -14.24
N ILE A 138 5.81 -10.93 -13.44
CA ILE A 138 6.73 -12.05 -13.30
C ILE A 138 5.99 -13.30 -12.81
N LYS A 139 5.20 -13.20 -11.75
CA LYS A 139 4.48 -14.35 -11.17
C LYS A 139 3.38 -14.86 -12.08
N ARG A 140 2.72 -13.98 -12.83
CA ARG A 140 1.76 -14.39 -13.86
C ARG A 140 2.45 -15.12 -14.99
N GLY A 141 3.64 -14.70 -15.40
CA GLY A 141 4.51 -15.40 -16.34
C GLY A 141 4.92 -16.78 -15.83
N ASN A 142 5.37 -16.87 -14.57
CA ASN A 142 5.72 -18.16 -13.95
C ASN A 142 4.53 -19.15 -13.96
N SER A 143 3.31 -18.62 -13.78
CA SER A 143 2.10 -19.45 -13.81
C SER A 143 1.80 -20.00 -15.23
N TRP A 144 2.21 -19.29 -16.30
CA TRP A 144 2.14 -19.77 -17.67
C TRP A 144 3.24 -20.78 -17.97
N ASP A 145 4.46 -20.54 -17.48
CA ASP A 145 5.58 -21.49 -17.62
C ASP A 145 5.28 -22.84 -16.94
N ALA A 146 4.61 -22.81 -15.78
CA ALA A 146 4.24 -24.03 -15.06
C ALA A 146 3.23 -24.93 -15.84
N GLU A 147 2.55 -24.37 -16.86
CA GLU A 147 1.66 -25.09 -17.76
C GLU A 147 2.27 -25.22 -19.18
N ASP A 148 3.59 -25.13 -19.31
CA ASP A 148 4.35 -25.23 -20.57
C ASP A 148 3.93 -24.19 -21.63
N ASN A 149 3.29 -23.09 -21.22
CA ASN A 149 2.84 -22.03 -22.14
C ASN A 149 3.89 -20.92 -22.26
N ARG A 150 5.02 -21.28 -22.85
CA ARG A 150 6.23 -20.45 -22.92
C ARG A 150 6.02 -19.11 -23.60
N ASP A 151 5.25 -19.07 -24.69
CA ASP A 151 5.03 -17.82 -25.43
C ASP A 151 4.30 -16.79 -24.58
N ARG A 152 3.29 -17.21 -23.83
CA ARG A 152 2.57 -16.34 -22.91
C ARG A 152 3.45 -15.91 -21.72
N ALA A 153 4.27 -16.81 -21.19
CA ALA A 153 5.20 -16.47 -20.13
C ALA A 153 6.18 -15.38 -20.56
N VAL A 154 6.80 -15.53 -21.73
CA VAL A 154 7.72 -14.54 -22.31
C VAL A 154 7.03 -13.18 -22.52
N ALA A 155 5.79 -13.17 -22.98
CA ALA A 155 5.02 -11.93 -23.12
C ALA A 155 4.83 -11.22 -21.79
N GLU A 156 4.56 -11.94 -20.70
CA GLU A 156 4.45 -11.36 -19.35
C GLU A 156 5.80 -10.86 -18.82
N TYR A 157 6.90 -11.58 -19.04
CA TYR A 157 8.24 -11.12 -18.65
C TYR A 157 8.67 -9.85 -19.40
N ASN A 158 8.29 -9.70 -20.66
CA ASN A 158 8.54 -8.47 -21.41
C ASN A 158 7.76 -7.29 -20.82
N LYS A 159 6.50 -7.46 -20.41
CA LYS A 159 5.73 -6.42 -19.70
C LYS A 159 6.40 -6.03 -18.39
N ALA A 160 6.88 -7.00 -17.61
CA ALA A 160 7.64 -6.72 -16.39
C ALA A 160 8.88 -5.86 -16.65
N LYS A 161 9.60 -6.12 -17.75
CA LYS A 161 10.77 -5.34 -18.16
C LYS A 161 10.40 -3.92 -18.60
N GLU A 162 9.25 -3.77 -19.27
CA GLU A 162 8.76 -2.48 -19.81
C GLU A 162 8.12 -1.58 -18.75
N SER A 163 7.64 -2.12 -17.63
CA SER A 163 6.96 -1.35 -16.59
C SER A 163 7.82 -0.28 -15.92
N GLY A 164 9.14 -0.23 -16.20
CA GLY A 164 10.07 0.81 -15.75
C GLY A 164 10.39 0.80 -14.25
N ASN A 165 9.72 -0.03 -13.47
CA ASN A 165 9.97 -0.20 -12.03
C ASN A 165 11.10 -1.21 -11.79
N ASN A 166 12.23 -1.02 -12.48
CA ASN A 166 13.42 -1.82 -12.25
C ASN A 166 14.04 -1.41 -10.90
N TYR A 167 13.86 -2.25 -9.91
CA TYR A 167 14.65 -2.18 -8.69
C TYR A 167 16.08 -2.63 -9.02
N ASN A 168 16.99 -1.68 -9.10
CA ASN A 168 18.42 -1.90 -9.03
C ASN A 168 18.86 -2.00 -7.59
#